data_ffa6e8641b9afc32dc96b85dbd83c4d1
#
_entry.id   ffa6e8641b9afc32dc96b85dbd83c4d1
#
_cell.length_a   1.000
_cell.length_b   1.000
_cell.length_c   1.000
_cell.angle_alpha   90.00
_cell.angle_beta   90.00
_cell.angle_gamma   90.00
#
_symmetry.space_group_name_H-M   'P 1'
#
loop_
_entity.id
_entity.type
_entity.pdbx_description
1 polymer ?
#
loop_
_entity_poly.entity_id
_entity_poly.type
_entity_poly.pdbx_seq_one_letter_code
_entity_poly.pdbx_strand_id
1 'polypeptide(L)'
;RFNFSDLLPRARVFVHHGGQNSMMDALSYEVPQVIVPGRVFERQFNAEAVESARCGLTVREPKPALIARAAHRLVDEPALTSGIRGVRAELCSLGGGARIVCEVEELVG
;
A
#
# COMPACT_ATOMS: atom_id res chain seq x y z
N ARG A 1 4.17 17.75 10.09
CA ARG A 1 3.92 16.34 10.21
C ARG A 1 2.70 15.90 9.43
N PHE A 2 2.80 14.80 8.73
CA PHE A 2 1.71 14.34 7.88
C PHE A 2 0.57 13.73 8.68
N ASN A 3 -0.62 13.98 8.20
CA ASN A 3 -1.79 13.22 8.58
C ASN A 3 -2.16 12.36 7.39
N PHE A 4 -1.93 11.07 7.48
CA PHE A 4 -2.16 10.17 6.36
C PHE A 4 -3.61 10.15 5.92
N SER A 5 -4.54 10.38 6.83
CA SER A 5 -5.95 10.38 6.44
C SER A 5 -6.27 11.55 5.50
N ASP A 6 -5.49 12.61 5.54
CA ASP A 6 -5.67 13.74 4.63
C ASP A 6 -4.91 13.54 3.32
N LEU A 7 -3.75 12.89 3.39
CA LEU A 7 -2.84 12.78 2.27
C LEU A 7 -3.13 11.59 1.37
N LEU A 8 -3.35 10.41 1.96
CA LEU A 8 -3.47 9.19 1.19
C LEU A 8 -4.61 9.16 0.17
N PRO A 9 -5.79 9.74 0.45
CA PRO A 9 -6.84 9.70 -0.55
C PRO A 9 -6.48 10.37 -1.88
N ARG A 10 -5.46 11.24 -1.85
CA ARG A 10 -5.02 11.96 -3.04
C ARG A 10 -3.74 11.40 -3.64
N ALA A 11 -3.10 10.46 -2.94
CA ALA A 11 -1.85 9.91 -3.40
C ALA A 11 -2.11 8.84 -4.47
N ARG A 12 -1.23 8.78 -5.45
CA ARG A 12 -1.28 7.73 -6.46
C ARG A 12 -0.45 6.52 -6.05
N VAL A 13 0.60 6.73 -5.30
CA VAL A 13 1.50 5.68 -4.83
C VAL A 13 2.02 6.11 -3.47
N PHE A 14 2.11 5.16 -2.56
CA PHE A 14 2.64 5.40 -1.23
C PHE A 14 3.93 4.60 -1.06
N VAL A 15 5.04 5.30 -0.83
CA VAL A 15 6.34 4.67 -0.63
C VAL A 15 6.62 4.60 0.87
N HIS A 16 6.90 3.39 1.36
CA HIS A 16 7.19 3.24 2.78
C HIS A 16 8.09 2.03 3.02
N HIS A 17 8.43 1.77 4.29
CA HIS A 17 9.40 0.74 4.63
C HIS A 17 8.80 -0.62 4.96
N GLY A 18 7.49 -0.75 4.93
CA GLY A 18 6.85 -2.04 5.17
C GLY A 18 6.33 -2.24 6.57
N GLY A 19 6.18 -1.17 7.34
CA GLY A 19 5.53 -1.25 8.63
C GLY A 19 4.06 -1.58 8.46
N GLN A 20 3.50 -2.31 9.43
CA GLN A 20 2.13 -2.76 9.32
C GLN A 20 1.13 -1.60 9.25
N ASN A 21 1.36 -0.56 10.04
CA ASN A 21 0.44 0.58 10.05
C ASN A 21 0.39 1.27 8.69
N SER A 22 1.56 1.50 8.09
CA SER A 22 1.60 2.14 6.78
C SER A 22 0.96 1.28 5.71
N MET A 23 1.20 -0.03 5.78
CA MET A 23 0.60 -0.97 4.84
C MET A 23 -0.92 -0.94 4.93
N MET A 24 -1.46 -0.94 6.14
CA MET A 24 -2.90 -0.92 6.33
C MET A 24 -3.51 0.42 5.95
N ASP A 25 -2.80 1.52 6.21
CA ASP A 25 -3.26 2.83 5.77
C ASP A 25 -3.40 2.89 4.26
N ALA A 26 -2.40 2.40 3.54
CA ALA A 26 -2.47 2.40 2.08
C ALA A 26 -3.63 1.55 1.58
N LEU A 27 -3.83 0.38 2.17
CA LEU A 27 -4.95 -0.49 1.77
C LEU A 27 -6.29 0.17 2.05
N SER A 28 -6.40 0.88 3.18
CA SER A 28 -7.64 1.55 3.55
C SER A 28 -8.09 2.55 2.50
N TYR A 29 -7.15 3.27 1.91
CA TYR A 29 -7.45 4.29 0.92
C TYR A 29 -7.22 3.81 -0.51
N GLU A 30 -6.99 2.52 -0.70
CA GLU A 30 -6.80 1.90 -2.01
C GLU A 30 -5.66 2.54 -2.79
N VAL A 31 -4.55 2.81 -2.10
CA VAL A 31 -3.38 3.41 -2.71
C VAL A 31 -2.34 2.33 -2.97
N PRO A 32 -1.83 2.19 -4.19
CA PRO A 32 -0.74 1.24 -4.47
C PRO A 32 0.49 1.58 -3.65
N GLN A 33 1.24 0.54 -3.25
CA GLN A 33 2.37 0.70 -2.35
C GLN A 33 3.67 0.31 -3.03
N VAL A 34 4.72 1.09 -2.80
CA VAL A 34 6.10 0.67 -3.06
C VAL A 34 6.75 0.50 -1.70
N ILE A 35 7.18 -0.71 -1.40
CA ILE A 35 7.77 -1.02 -0.10
C ILE A 35 9.26 -1.25 -0.25
N VAL A 36 10.04 -0.55 0.58
CA VAL A 36 11.50 -0.68 0.61
C VAL A 36 11.86 -1.27 1.99
N PRO A 37 11.81 -2.60 2.15
CA PRO A 37 11.88 -3.21 3.49
C PRO A 37 13.26 -3.25 4.10
N GLY A 38 14.33 -3.13 3.29
CA GLY A 38 15.65 -3.29 3.81
C GLY A 38 15.88 -4.71 4.29
N ARG A 39 16.55 -4.86 5.44
CA ARG A 39 16.91 -6.17 5.98
C ARG A 39 16.07 -6.60 7.17
N VAL A 40 14.98 -5.90 7.44
CA VAL A 40 14.10 -6.24 8.56
C VAL A 40 13.15 -7.34 8.11
N PHE A 41 13.20 -8.49 8.78
CA PHE A 41 12.43 -9.65 8.36
C PHE A 41 10.93 -9.37 8.27
N GLU A 42 10.37 -8.73 9.28
CA GLU A 42 8.94 -8.46 9.30
C GLU A 42 8.53 -7.57 8.13
N ARG A 43 9.36 -6.60 7.81
CA ARG A 43 9.08 -5.70 6.69
C ARG A 43 9.16 -6.42 5.36
N GLN A 44 10.12 -7.35 5.24
CA GLN A 44 10.23 -8.16 4.03
C GLN A 44 9.02 -9.07 3.88
N PHE A 45 8.55 -9.64 4.96
CA PHE A 45 7.37 -10.47 4.95
C PHE A 45 6.15 -9.67 4.47
N ASN A 46 5.97 -8.46 5.01
CA ASN A 46 4.86 -7.59 4.62
C ASN A 46 4.95 -7.20 3.16
N ALA A 47 6.17 -6.90 2.68
CA ALA A 47 6.37 -6.52 1.30
C ALA A 47 5.99 -7.65 0.35
N GLU A 48 6.40 -8.88 0.69
CA GLU A 48 6.06 -10.03 -0.14
C GLU A 48 4.56 -10.27 -0.17
N ALA A 49 3.90 -10.08 0.95
CA ALA A 49 2.46 -10.26 1.01
C ALA A 49 1.73 -9.24 0.13
N VAL A 50 2.17 -7.99 0.18
CA VAL A 50 1.59 -6.93 -0.62
C VAL A 50 1.78 -7.20 -2.11
N GLU A 51 2.98 -7.62 -2.50
CA GLU A 51 3.26 -7.88 -3.90
C GLU A 51 2.50 -9.10 -4.40
N SER A 52 2.47 -10.17 -3.60
CA SER A 52 1.74 -11.38 -3.97
C SER A 52 0.24 -11.12 -4.12
N ALA A 53 -0.30 -10.23 -3.30
CA ALA A 53 -1.71 -9.89 -3.34
C ALA A 53 -2.03 -8.86 -4.43
N ARG A 54 -1.04 -8.42 -5.19
CA ARG A 54 -1.20 -7.42 -6.25
C ARG A 54 -1.69 -6.09 -5.71
N CYS A 55 -1.07 -5.67 -4.63
CA CYS A 55 -1.36 -4.39 -4.00
C CYS A 55 -0.20 -3.42 -4.10
N GLY A 56 0.95 -3.85 -4.65
CA GLY A 56 2.11 -3.00 -4.77
C GLY A 56 3.33 -3.76 -5.21
N LEU A 57 4.48 -3.10 -5.09
CA LEU A 57 5.76 -3.67 -5.50
C LEU A 57 6.79 -3.50 -4.38
N THR A 58 7.78 -4.39 -4.40
CA THR A 58 8.90 -4.35 -3.47
C THR A 58 10.15 -3.85 -4.20
N VAL A 59 10.87 -2.92 -3.57
CA VAL A 59 12.17 -2.47 -4.04
C VAL A 59 13.19 -2.88 -2.99
N ARG A 60 14.11 -3.75 -3.37
CA ARG A 60 15.02 -4.32 -2.38
C ARG A 60 16.19 -3.42 -2.04
N GLU A 61 16.57 -2.53 -2.94
CA GLU A 61 17.65 -1.58 -2.70
C GLU A 61 17.08 -0.17 -2.61
N PRO A 62 17.49 0.61 -1.61
CA PRO A 62 16.91 1.95 -1.40
C PRO A 62 17.50 2.97 -2.37
N LYS A 63 17.34 2.73 -3.66
CA LYS A 63 17.85 3.62 -4.69
C LYS A 63 16.71 4.41 -5.30
N PRO A 64 16.81 5.73 -5.33
CA PRO A 64 15.73 6.58 -5.85
C PRO A 64 15.27 6.18 -7.25
N ALA A 65 16.20 5.80 -8.13
CA ALA A 65 15.82 5.42 -9.48
C ALA A 65 14.95 4.17 -9.50
N LEU A 66 15.25 3.20 -8.64
CA LEU A 66 14.47 1.98 -8.58
C LEU A 66 13.09 2.24 -7.98
N ILE A 67 13.03 3.10 -6.99
CA ILE A 67 11.76 3.47 -6.37
C ILE A 67 10.88 4.20 -7.38
N ALA A 68 11.46 5.13 -8.12
CA ALA A 68 10.71 5.86 -9.13
C ALA A 68 10.19 4.93 -10.22
N ARG A 69 11.01 3.98 -10.65
CA ARG A 69 10.59 3.02 -11.67
C ARG A 69 9.42 2.18 -11.16
N ALA A 70 9.49 1.72 -9.92
CA ALA A 70 8.41 0.92 -9.35
C ALA A 70 7.13 1.73 -9.27
N ALA A 71 7.23 2.99 -8.85
CA ALA A 71 6.06 3.86 -8.76
C ALA A 71 5.43 4.07 -10.13
N HIS A 72 6.24 4.30 -11.15
CA HIS A 72 5.72 4.45 -12.51
C HIS A 72 5.04 3.19 -12.99
N ARG A 73 5.61 2.03 -12.70
CA ARG A 73 5.00 0.78 -13.09
C ARG A 73 3.61 0.61 -12.45
N LEU A 74 3.48 0.98 -11.18
CA LEU A 74 2.19 0.86 -10.50
C LEU A 74 1.13 1.74 -11.14
N VAL A 75 1.53 2.89 -11.65
CA VAL A 75 0.58 3.79 -12.33
C VAL A 75 0.23 3.26 -13.72
N ASP A 76 1.21 2.70 -14.43
CA ASP A 76 1.04 2.32 -15.83
C ASP A 76 0.51 0.91 -16.05
N GLU A 77 0.67 0.00 -15.06
CA GLU A 77 0.32 -1.40 -15.23
C GLU A 77 -0.78 -1.80 -14.24
N PRO A 78 -2.04 -1.69 -14.64
CA PRO A 78 -3.15 -1.97 -13.72
C PRO A 78 -3.13 -3.37 -13.11
N ALA A 79 -2.54 -4.34 -13.78
CA ALA A 79 -2.47 -5.69 -13.26
C ALA A 79 -1.72 -5.76 -11.94
N LEU A 80 -0.76 -4.85 -11.72
CA LEU A 80 0.04 -4.86 -10.50
C LEU A 80 -0.74 -4.40 -9.28
N THR A 81 -1.87 -3.74 -9.47
CA THR A 81 -2.69 -3.21 -8.39
C THR A 81 -4.09 -3.81 -8.40
N SER A 82 -4.28 -4.89 -9.15
CA SER A 82 -5.61 -5.46 -9.34
C SER A 82 -6.21 -6.08 -8.09
N GLY A 83 -5.37 -6.34 -7.07
CA GLY A 83 -5.85 -6.97 -5.85
C GLY A 83 -6.29 -6.02 -4.75
N ILE A 84 -6.05 -4.73 -4.92
CA ILE A 84 -6.26 -3.77 -3.83
C ILE A 84 -7.70 -3.78 -3.33
N ARG A 85 -8.65 -3.67 -4.22
CA ARG A 85 -10.06 -3.63 -3.83
C ARG A 85 -10.50 -4.91 -3.13
N GLY A 86 -10.08 -6.05 -3.68
CA GLY A 86 -10.46 -7.34 -3.10
C GLY A 86 -9.87 -7.53 -1.72
N VAL A 87 -8.61 -7.19 -1.55
CA VAL A 87 -7.96 -7.33 -0.24
C VAL A 87 -8.64 -6.42 0.78
N ARG A 88 -8.90 -5.17 0.40
CA ARG A 88 -9.57 -4.25 1.31
C ARG A 88 -10.95 -4.75 1.70
N ALA A 89 -11.71 -5.22 0.72
CA ALA A 89 -13.04 -5.74 0.97
C ALA A 89 -13.00 -6.95 1.92
N GLU A 90 -12.04 -7.83 1.70
CA GLU A 90 -11.89 -9.01 2.54
C GLU A 90 -11.54 -8.64 3.97
N LEU A 91 -10.59 -7.72 4.14
CA LEU A 91 -10.21 -7.26 5.47
C LEU A 91 -11.38 -6.61 6.19
N CYS A 92 -12.17 -5.83 5.49
CA CYS A 92 -13.33 -5.19 6.09
C CYS A 92 -14.41 -6.21 6.48
N SER A 93 -14.59 -7.24 5.66
CA SER A 93 -15.61 -8.25 5.96
C SER A 93 -15.22 -9.10 7.16
N LEU A 94 -13.91 -9.21 7.45
CA LEU A 94 -13.43 -9.99 8.59
C LEU A 94 -13.37 -9.16 9.87
N GLY A 95 -13.95 -7.96 9.87
CA GLY A 95 -13.86 -7.07 11.01
C GLY A 95 -12.72 -6.09 10.91
N GLY A 96 -11.91 -6.23 9.88
CA GLY A 96 -10.97 -5.24 9.45
C GLY A 96 -9.72 -5.03 10.25
N GLY A 97 -9.61 -5.51 11.43
CA GLY A 97 -8.51 -5.11 12.25
C GLY A 97 -8.58 -3.61 12.57
N ALA A 98 -7.72 -3.18 13.49
CA ALA A 98 -7.84 -1.85 14.07
C ALA A 98 -7.50 -0.71 13.10
N ARG A 99 -6.69 -0.98 12.07
CA ARG A 99 -6.19 0.10 11.23
C ARG A 99 -6.93 0.27 9.92
N ILE A 100 -7.71 -0.72 9.50
CA ILE A 100 -8.36 -0.61 8.20
C ILE A 100 -9.57 0.31 8.28
N VAL A 101 -9.68 1.22 7.33
CA VAL A 101 -10.80 2.14 7.25
C VAL A 101 -11.72 1.64 6.15
N CYS A 102 -12.93 1.29 6.51
CA CYS A 102 -13.86 0.64 5.59
C CYS A 102 -14.91 1.57 4.98
N GLU A 103 -15.00 2.79 5.47
CA GLU A 103 -16.01 3.75 5.01
C GLU A 103 -15.36 5.01 4.46
N VAL A 104 -14.30 4.81 3.66
CA VAL A 104 -13.54 5.93 3.12
C VAL A 104 -14.38 6.80 2.17
N GLU A 105 -15.25 6.16 1.44
CA GLU A 105 -16.03 6.88 0.43
C GLU A 105 -16.90 7.97 1.05
N GLU A 106 -17.23 7.83 2.30
CA GLU A 106 -18.05 8.86 2.95
C GLU A 106 -17.31 10.14 3.18
N LEU A 107 -15.98 10.07 3.15
CA LEU A 107 -15.14 11.23 3.35
C LEU A 107 -14.97 12.03 2.07
N VAL A 108 -15.31 11.43 0.95
CA VAL A 108 -15.10 12.03 -0.35
C VAL A 108 -16.29 12.83 -0.80
N GLY A 109 -17.43 12.49 -0.28
CA GLY A 109 -18.74 13.07 -0.62
C GLY A 109 -18.75 14.49 -1.13
#